data_3ee7d4d47da1502b0911cd83ca204bde
#
_entry.id   3ee7d4d47da1502b0911cd83ca204bde
#
_cell.length_a   1.000
_cell.length_b   1.000
_cell.length_c   1.000
_cell.angle_alpha   90.00
_cell.angle_beta   90.00
_cell.angle_gamma   90.00
#
_symmetry.space_group_name_H-M   'P 1'
#
loop_
_entity.id
_entity.type
_entity.pdbx_description
1 polymer ?
#
loop_
_entity_poly.entity_id
_entity_poly.type
_entity_poly.pdbx_seq_one_letter_code
_entity_poly.pdbx_strand_id
1 'polypeptide(L)'
;MNLEPMQKAAVLIEALPYIQRFNRKIVVVKYGGSAMVDEELKKKVIQDVVLLKLVGFKPIIVHGGGKEISRWVGKVGMEPHFVNGLRVTDEPTMEIAEMVLNKVNKSLVQLVNELGIKAVGISGKDGMMLKCHKKLSKGGDIGFVGEVDEVDPQVIYDLLEKDFQIGRASCRERV
;
A
#
# COMPACT_ATOMS: atom_id res chain seq x y z
N MET A 1 -7.59 -15.49 -23.54
CA MET A 1 -6.67 -16.01 -24.57
C MET A 1 -6.46 -17.50 -24.30
N ASN A 2 -6.96 -18.40 -25.17
CA ASN A 2 -6.70 -19.83 -25.07
C ASN A 2 -5.42 -20.14 -25.84
N LEU A 3 -4.27 -20.09 -25.15
CA LEU A 3 -2.99 -20.49 -25.71
C LEU A 3 -2.87 -22.02 -25.65
N GLU A 4 -2.31 -22.62 -26.70
CA GLU A 4 -1.92 -24.02 -26.70
C GLU A 4 -0.85 -24.32 -25.66
N PRO A 5 -0.75 -25.55 -25.12
CA PRO A 5 0.22 -25.90 -24.07
C PRO A 5 1.66 -25.52 -24.40
N MET A 6 2.11 -25.72 -25.63
CA MET A 6 3.47 -25.33 -26.07
C MET A 6 3.68 -23.83 -26.06
N GLN A 7 2.69 -23.04 -26.42
CA GLN A 7 2.75 -21.57 -26.35
C GLN A 7 2.82 -21.08 -24.91
N LYS A 8 2.08 -21.70 -23.99
CA LYS A 8 2.17 -21.40 -22.55
C LYS A 8 3.58 -21.68 -22.00
N ALA A 9 4.17 -22.81 -22.37
CA ALA A 9 5.53 -23.16 -21.99
C ALA A 9 6.55 -22.16 -22.55
N ALA A 10 6.43 -21.75 -23.82
CA ALA A 10 7.29 -20.77 -24.44
C ALA A 10 7.27 -19.42 -23.72
N VAL A 11 6.09 -18.92 -23.33
CA VAL A 11 5.94 -17.68 -22.55
C VAL A 11 6.66 -17.76 -21.20
N LEU A 12 6.55 -18.91 -20.51
CA LEU A 12 7.24 -19.12 -19.22
C LEU A 12 8.76 -19.17 -19.40
N ILE A 13 9.26 -19.79 -20.46
CA ILE A 13 10.69 -19.84 -20.78
C ILE A 13 11.20 -18.43 -21.11
N GLU A 14 10.45 -17.63 -21.86
CA GLU A 14 10.79 -16.25 -22.16
C GLU A 14 10.85 -15.38 -20.89
N ALA A 15 9.99 -15.64 -19.91
CA ALA A 15 9.99 -14.94 -18.61
C ALA A 15 11.17 -15.35 -17.70
N LEU A 16 11.83 -16.50 -17.92
CA LEU A 16 12.84 -17.06 -17.04
C LEU A 16 14.01 -16.13 -16.71
N PRO A 17 14.62 -15.39 -17.67
CA PRO A 17 15.69 -14.43 -17.35
C PRO A 17 15.26 -13.33 -16.38
N TYR A 18 14.02 -12.86 -16.51
CA TYR A 18 13.46 -11.85 -15.61
C TYR A 18 13.22 -12.42 -14.22
N ILE A 19 12.66 -13.62 -14.13
CA ILE A 19 12.46 -14.33 -12.85
C ILE A 19 13.80 -14.51 -12.15
N GLN A 20 14.83 -14.97 -12.84
CA GLN A 20 16.18 -15.15 -12.29
C GLN A 20 16.79 -13.82 -11.81
N ARG A 21 16.68 -12.76 -12.62
CA ARG A 21 17.23 -11.42 -12.31
C ARG A 21 16.62 -10.82 -11.05
N PHE A 22 15.32 -11.02 -10.83
CA PHE A 22 14.57 -10.39 -9.75
C PHE A 22 14.25 -11.36 -8.60
N ASN A 23 14.66 -12.61 -8.69
CA ASN A 23 14.47 -13.57 -7.62
C ASN A 23 15.04 -13.04 -6.30
N ARG A 24 14.27 -13.12 -5.22
CA ARG A 24 14.56 -12.61 -3.88
C ARG A 24 14.76 -11.08 -3.79
N LYS A 25 14.54 -10.32 -4.86
CA LYS A 25 14.60 -8.87 -4.82
C LYS A 25 13.32 -8.30 -4.21
N ILE A 26 13.48 -7.25 -3.40
CA ILE A 26 12.36 -6.47 -2.88
C ILE A 26 11.85 -5.58 -4.02
N VAL A 27 10.55 -5.66 -4.27
CA VAL A 27 9.85 -4.85 -5.29
C VAL A 27 8.73 -4.08 -4.60
N VAL A 28 8.80 -2.76 -4.63
CA VAL A 28 7.75 -1.90 -4.06
C VAL A 28 6.70 -1.61 -5.12
N VAL A 29 5.49 -2.07 -4.89
CA VAL A 29 4.32 -1.85 -5.75
C VAL A 29 3.47 -0.74 -5.14
N LYS A 30 3.48 0.43 -5.77
CA LYS A 30 2.61 1.54 -5.35
C LYS A 30 1.19 1.32 -5.88
N TYR A 31 0.24 1.14 -4.99
CA TYR A 31 -1.17 0.93 -5.29
C TYR A 31 -2.01 2.14 -4.86
N GLY A 32 -2.68 2.80 -5.81
CA GLY A 32 -3.43 4.00 -5.51
C GLY A 32 -4.24 4.55 -6.69
N GLY A 33 -4.86 5.70 -6.50
CA GLY A 33 -5.61 6.37 -7.55
C GLY A 33 -6.90 5.66 -7.95
N SER A 34 -7.14 5.54 -9.26
CA SER A 34 -8.34 4.90 -9.82
C SER A 34 -8.40 3.39 -9.56
N ALA A 35 -7.25 2.73 -9.50
CA ALA A 35 -7.17 1.30 -9.24
C ALA A 35 -7.74 0.87 -7.87
N MET A 36 -7.85 1.80 -6.91
CA MET A 36 -8.43 1.52 -5.59
C MET A 36 -9.96 1.54 -5.56
N VAL A 37 -10.60 2.09 -6.59
CA VAL A 37 -12.05 2.31 -6.64
C VAL A 37 -12.75 1.23 -7.46
N ASP A 38 -12.01 0.58 -8.35
CA ASP A 38 -12.49 -0.49 -9.22
C ASP A 38 -12.15 -1.85 -8.59
N GLU A 39 -13.17 -2.57 -8.15
CA GLU A 39 -13.00 -3.87 -7.47
C GLU A 39 -12.42 -4.96 -8.38
N GLU A 40 -12.74 -4.94 -9.67
CA GLU A 40 -12.17 -5.91 -10.62
C GLU A 40 -10.68 -5.62 -10.90
N LEU A 41 -10.33 -4.35 -11.07
CA LEU A 41 -8.95 -3.95 -11.24
C LEU A 41 -8.13 -4.22 -9.97
N LYS A 42 -8.72 -4.01 -8.80
CA LYS A 42 -8.11 -4.33 -7.50
C LYS A 42 -7.75 -5.83 -7.41
N LYS A 43 -8.70 -6.71 -7.74
CA LYS A 43 -8.45 -8.16 -7.74
C LYS A 43 -7.32 -8.54 -8.70
N LYS A 44 -7.30 -7.98 -9.91
CA LYS A 44 -6.25 -8.24 -10.91
C LYS A 44 -4.87 -7.80 -10.39
N VAL A 45 -4.74 -6.59 -9.83
CA VAL A 45 -3.48 -6.11 -9.26
C VAL A 45 -3.00 -7.02 -8.12
N ILE A 46 -3.92 -7.50 -7.26
CA ILE A 46 -3.55 -8.43 -6.18
C ILE A 46 -3.11 -9.78 -6.75
N GLN A 47 -3.77 -10.30 -7.79
CA GLN A 47 -3.34 -11.52 -8.47
C GLN A 47 -1.93 -11.37 -9.07
N ASP A 48 -1.62 -10.24 -9.70
CA ASP A 48 -0.29 -9.94 -10.25
C ASP A 48 0.78 -9.91 -9.14
N VAL A 49 0.48 -9.28 -7.99
CA VAL A 49 1.40 -9.23 -6.85
C VAL A 49 1.62 -10.62 -6.25
N VAL A 50 0.57 -11.43 -6.15
CA VAL A 50 0.66 -12.83 -5.69
C VAL A 50 1.49 -13.65 -6.67
N LEU A 51 1.32 -13.48 -7.98
CA LEU A 51 2.16 -14.12 -8.98
C LEU A 51 3.63 -13.74 -8.80
N LEU A 52 3.96 -12.45 -8.64
CA LEU A 52 5.33 -12.00 -8.39
C LEU A 52 5.93 -12.70 -7.16
N LYS A 53 5.16 -12.82 -6.07
CA LYS A 53 5.63 -13.54 -4.88
C LYS A 53 5.89 -15.02 -5.17
N LEU A 54 4.97 -15.70 -5.85
CA LEU A 54 5.10 -17.12 -6.15
C LEU A 54 6.29 -17.45 -7.07
N VAL A 55 6.67 -16.51 -7.94
CA VAL A 55 7.88 -16.68 -8.79
C VAL A 55 9.17 -16.22 -8.10
N GLY A 56 9.12 -15.90 -6.80
CA GLY A 56 10.29 -15.71 -5.96
C GLY A 56 10.70 -14.26 -5.69
N PHE A 57 9.92 -13.28 -6.10
CA PHE A 57 10.13 -11.88 -5.69
C PHE A 57 9.69 -11.66 -4.24
N LYS A 58 10.12 -10.55 -3.65
CA LYS A 58 9.62 -10.06 -2.35
C LYS A 58 8.83 -8.76 -2.56
N PRO A 59 7.58 -8.81 -3.07
CA PRO A 59 6.80 -7.61 -3.30
C PRO A 59 6.31 -6.98 -1.99
N ILE A 60 6.26 -5.64 -1.96
CA ILE A 60 5.67 -4.85 -0.89
C ILE A 60 4.63 -3.93 -1.52
N ILE A 61 3.37 -4.07 -1.13
CA ILE A 61 2.31 -3.17 -1.59
C ILE A 61 2.31 -1.92 -0.72
N VAL A 62 2.49 -0.75 -1.33
CA VAL A 62 2.32 0.55 -0.67
C VAL A 62 1.07 1.21 -1.21
N HIS A 63 0.05 1.33 -0.37
CA HIS A 63 -1.25 1.88 -0.78
C HIS A 63 -1.54 3.24 -0.15
N GLY A 64 -2.34 4.04 -0.85
CA GLY A 64 -2.94 5.26 -0.33
C GLY A 64 -4.39 5.05 0.12
N GLY A 65 -5.15 6.14 0.25
CA GLY A 65 -6.57 6.10 0.63
C GLY A 65 -7.31 7.43 0.45
N GLY A 66 -6.70 8.42 -0.20
CA GLY A 66 -7.21 9.79 -0.25
C GLY A 66 -8.67 9.93 -0.67
N LYS A 67 -9.11 9.20 -1.72
CA LYS A 67 -10.51 9.21 -2.18
C LYS A 67 -11.45 8.60 -1.13
N GLU A 68 -11.04 7.50 -0.51
CA GLU A 68 -11.82 6.82 0.52
C GLU A 68 -11.93 7.69 1.78
N ILE A 69 -10.83 8.35 2.19
CA ILE A 69 -10.84 9.31 3.30
C ILE A 69 -11.82 10.45 2.99
N SER A 70 -11.75 11.08 1.80
CA SER A 70 -12.70 12.14 1.42
C SER A 70 -14.15 11.66 1.47
N ARG A 71 -14.41 10.44 1.01
CA ARG A 71 -15.75 9.83 1.07
C ARG A 71 -16.25 9.68 2.51
N TRP A 72 -15.39 9.25 3.43
CA TRP A 72 -15.76 9.07 4.83
C TRP A 72 -15.91 10.40 5.58
N VAL A 73 -15.04 11.38 5.31
CA VAL A 73 -15.16 12.76 5.83
C VAL A 73 -16.53 13.33 5.43
N GLY A 74 -16.93 13.20 4.15
CA GLY A 74 -18.25 13.61 3.70
C GLY A 74 -19.42 12.85 4.34
N LYS A 75 -19.26 11.55 4.64
CA LYS A 75 -20.30 10.75 5.31
C LYS A 75 -20.61 11.20 6.74
N VAL A 76 -19.63 11.75 7.43
CA VAL A 76 -19.83 12.31 8.79
C VAL A 76 -20.22 13.79 8.77
N GLY A 77 -20.56 14.34 7.60
CA GLY A 77 -21.03 15.72 7.45
C GLY A 77 -19.93 16.76 7.44
N MET A 78 -18.66 16.35 7.26
CA MET A 78 -17.51 17.26 7.15
C MET A 78 -17.13 17.47 5.69
N GLU A 79 -16.50 18.60 5.37
CA GLU A 79 -15.98 18.89 4.04
C GLU A 79 -14.45 18.70 4.00
N PRO A 80 -13.92 17.97 3.01
CA PRO A 80 -12.48 17.81 2.88
C PRO A 80 -11.84 19.07 2.30
N HIS A 81 -10.93 19.69 3.04
CA HIS A 81 -10.17 20.87 2.61
C HIS A 81 -8.76 20.51 2.16
N PHE A 82 -8.24 21.23 1.15
CA PHE A 82 -6.91 21.03 0.61
C PHE A 82 -6.17 22.36 0.44
N VAL A 83 -4.89 22.37 0.80
CA VAL A 83 -3.98 23.51 0.60
C VAL A 83 -2.76 22.98 -0.15
N ASN A 84 -2.46 23.54 -1.31
CA ASN A 84 -1.35 23.13 -2.17
C ASN A 84 -1.32 21.60 -2.45
N GLY A 85 -2.50 20.98 -2.63
CA GLY A 85 -2.64 19.55 -2.89
C GLY A 85 -2.47 18.65 -1.65
N LEU A 86 -2.23 19.22 -0.47
CA LEU A 86 -2.22 18.51 0.81
C LEU A 86 -3.57 18.70 1.51
N ARG A 87 -4.08 17.63 2.12
CA ARG A 87 -5.29 17.70 2.93
C ARG A 87 -5.02 18.48 4.21
N VAL A 88 -5.88 19.43 4.52
CA VAL A 88 -5.93 20.01 5.88
C VAL A 88 -6.52 18.94 6.79
N THR A 89 -5.73 18.50 7.76
CA THR A 89 -6.03 17.31 8.58
C THR A 89 -6.07 17.72 10.04
N ASP A 90 -7.24 18.18 10.48
CA ASP A 90 -7.55 18.41 11.89
C ASP A 90 -7.71 17.08 12.65
N GLU A 91 -7.92 17.13 13.96
CA GLU A 91 -7.99 15.93 14.80
C GLU A 91 -9.10 14.97 14.35
N PRO A 92 -10.36 15.37 14.10
CA PRO A 92 -11.40 14.48 13.60
C PRO A 92 -11.07 13.88 12.22
N THR A 93 -10.53 14.70 11.32
CA THR A 93 -10.09 14.21 9.99
C THR A 93 -8.95 13.20 10.13
N MET A 94 -8.05 13.37 11.09
CA MET A 94 -6.95 12.45 11.35
C MET A 94 -7.45 11.08 11.83
N GLU A 95 -8.42 11.06 12.76
CA GLU A 95 -9.05 9.81 13.22
C GLU A 95 -9.70 9.05 12.05
N ILE A 96 -10.45 9.77 11.22
CA ILE A 96 -11.08 9.20 10.02
C ILE A 96 -10.01 8.65 9.06
N ALA A 97 -8.94 9.41 8.82
CA ALA A 97 -7.87 8.99 7.93
C ALA A 97 -7.20 7.70 8.43
N GLU A 98 -6.92 7.60 9.73
CA GLU A 98 -6.35 6.40 10.35
C GLU A 98 -7.28 5.19 10.22
N MET A 99 -8.56 5.33 10.58
CA MET A 99 -9.54 4.26 10.45
C MET A 99 -9.65 3.78 9.01
N VAL A 100 -9.75 4.71 8.05
CA VAL A 100 -9.92 4.39 6.63
C VAL A 100 -8.69 3.71 6.05
N LEU A 101 -7.50 4.21 6.36
CA LEU A 101 -6.25 3.61 5.88
C LEU A 101 -6.07 2.19 6.42
N ASN A 102 -6.37 1.96 7.70
CA ASN A 102 -6.35 0.62 8.29
C ASN A 102 -7.38 -0.31 7.65
N LYS A 103 -8.61 0.17 7.39
CA LYS A 103 -9.63 -0.60 6.68
C LYS A 103 -9.16 -1.01 5.28
N VAL A 104 -8.62 -0.09 4.49
CA VAL A 104 -8.08 -0.37 3.16
C VAL A 104 -6.94 -1.39 3.27
N ASN A 105 -6.01 -1.19 4.20
CA ASN A 105 -4.89 -2.08 4.45
C ASN A 105 -5.37 -3.52 4.72
N LYS A 106 -6.28 -3.70 5.66
CA LYS A 106 -6.80 -5.02 6.04
C LYS A 106 -7.62 -5.67 4.92
N SER A 107 -8.32 -4.89 4.08
CA SER A 107 -9.02 -5.44 2.93
C SER A 107 -8.05 -6.00 1.87
N LEU A 108 -6.89 -5.37 1.66
CA LEU A 108 -5.85 -5.88 0.77
C LEU A 108 -5.21 -7.15 1.35
N VAL A 109 -4.92 -7.17 2.64
CA VAL A 109 -4.41 -8.35 3.35
C VAL A 109 -5.36 -9.55 3.20
N GLN A 110 -6.66 -9.31 3.36
CA GLN A 110 -7.66 -10.36 3.20
C GLN A 110 -7.65 -10.94 1.78
N LEU A 111 -7.62 -10.10 0.74
CA LEU A 111 -7.58 -10.55 -0.65
C LEU A 111 -6.33 -11.39 -0.97
N VAL A 112 -5.17 -11.02 -0.41
CA VAL A 112 -3.95 -11.82 -0.58
C VAL A 112 -4.07 -13.16 0.14
N ASN A 113 -4.63 -13.18 1.36
CA ASN A 113 -4.84 -14.41 2.13
C ASN A 113 -5.83 -15.36 1.42
N GLU A 114 -6.88 -14.83 0.79
CA GLU A 114 -7.84 -15.61 -0.01
C GLU A 114 -7.18 -16.32 -1.20
N LEU A 115 -6.07 -15.79 -1.70
CA LEU A 115 -5.23 -16.44 -2.72
C LEU A 115 -4.17 -17.41 -2.15
N GLY A 116 -4.26 -17.74 -0.85
CA GLY A 116 -3.40 -18.73 -0.20
C GLY A 116 -2.04 -18.22 0.26
N ILE A 117 -1.77 -16.91 0.18
CA ILE A 117 -0.50 -16.30 0.60
C ILE A 117 -0.68 -15.61 1.95
N LYS A 118 0.17 -15.97 2.92
CA LYS A 118 0.18 -15.30 4.24
C LYS A 118 0.57 -13.83 4.09
N ALA A 119 -0.31 -12.92 4.46
CA ALA A 119 -0.08 -11.48 4.36
C ALA A 119 -0.25 -10.77 5.69
N VAL A 120 0.52 -9.71 5.88
CA VAL A 120 0.44 -8.80 7.03
C VAL A 120 0.31 -7.37 6.53
N GLY A 121 -0.57 -6.62 7.19
CA GLY A 121 -0.73 -5.19 6.94
C GLY A 121 -0.15 -4.37 8.07
N ILE A 122 0.74 -3.44 7.71
CA ILE A 122 1.45 -2.55 8.63
C ILE A 122 1.26 -1.08 8.26
N SER A 123 1.54 -0.20 9.21
CA SER A 123 1.57 1.25 9.06
C SER A 123 2.93 1.80 9.49
N GLY A 124 3.16 3.10 9.34
CA GLY A 124 4.39 3.74 9.80
C GLY A 124 4.58 3.73 11.33
N LYS A 125 3.50 3.46 12.11
CA LYS A 125 3.53 3.36 13.56
C LYS A 125 4.10 2.02 14.07
N ASP A 126 3.91 0.95 13.28
CA ASP A 126 4.33 -0.38 13.69
C ASP A 126 5.84 -0.45 13.80
N GLY A 127 6.34 -0.88 14.96
CA GLY A 127 7.77 -0.90 15.27
C GLY A 127 8.48 0.45 15.20
N MET A 128 7.74 1.55 15.34
CA MET A 128 8.26 2.93 15.19
C MET A 128 9.00 3.14 13.85
N MET A 129 8.53 2.48 12.79
CA MET A 129 9.18 2.45 11.48
C MET A 129 9.36 3.84 10.85
N LEU A 130 8.44 4.77 11.12
CA LEU A 130 8.53 6.15 10.65
C LEU A 130 8.53 7.12 11.82
N LYS A 131 9.56 7.94 11.92
CA LYS A 131 9.56 9.15 12.76
C LYS A 131 9.36 10.36 11.88
N CYS A 132 8.48 11.25 12.32
CA CYS A 132 8.06 12.41 11.55
C CYS A 132 7.98 13.65 12.45
N HIS A 133 8.20 14.82 11.89
CA HIS A 133 7.82 16.09 12.51
C HIS A 133 6.62 16.70 11.75
N LYS A 134 5.98 17.69 12.37
CA LYS A 134 4.86 18.41 11.77
C LYS A 134 5.32 19.18 10.54
N LYS A 135 4.66 18.95 9.40
CA LYS A 135 4.93 19.69 8.16
C LYS A 135 4.35 21.09 8.24
N LEU A 136 5.22 22.09 8.03
CA LEU A 136 4.80 23.47 7.85
C LEU A 136 4.50 23.74 6.36
N SER A 137 3.35 24.32 6.08
CA SER A 137 2.99 24.71 4.71
C SER A 137 3.06 26.22 4.54
N LYS A 138 3.47 26.70 3.35
CA LYS A 138 3.46 28.14 3.01
C LYS A 138 2.04 28.75 3.06
N GLY A 139 0.99 27.92 3.11
CA GLY A 139 -0.41 28.31 3.25
C GLY A 139 -0.97 28.29 4.68
N GLY A 140 -0.13 28.11 5.69
CA GLY A 140 -0.52 28.03 7.09
C GLY A 140 -0.43 26.62 7.69
N ASP A 141 -1.02 26.45 8.87
CA ASP A 141 -1.11 25.16 9.56
C ASP A 141 -2.10 24.24 8.84
N ILE A 142 -1.62 23.08 8.41
CA ILE A 142 -2.42 22.05 7.75
C ILE A 142 -2.75 20.87 8.68
N GLY A 143 -2.56 21.05 9.98
CA GLY A 143 -2.90 20.07 11.02
C GLY A 143 -1.91 18.92 11.10
N PHE A 144 -2.43 17.70 11.23
CA PHE A 144 -1.67 16.46 11.43
C PHE A 144 -1.06 15.91 10.13
N VAL A 145 -0.28 16.74 9.45
CA VAL A 145 0.50 16.33 8.27
C VAL A 145 1.97 16.31 8.64
N GLY A 146 2.61 15.15 8.47
CA GLY A 146 4.00 14.92 8.84
C GLY A 146 4.95 14.96 7.64
N GLU A 147 6.20 15.30 7.94
CA GLU A 147 7.35 15.09 7.07
C GLU A 147 8.28 14.07 7.73
N VAL A 148 8.74 13.09 6.95
CA VAL A 148 9.50 11.95 7.49
C VAL A 148 10.93 12.37 7.76
N ASP A 149 11.42 12.16 8.99
CA ASP A 149 12.79 12.40 9.41
C ASP A 149 13.65 11.14 9.36
N GLU A 150 13.11 10.05 9.93
CA GLU A 150 13.83 8.79 10.04
C GLU A 150 12.95 7.62 9.59
N VAL A 151 13.59 6.63 9.01
CA VAL A 151 12.93 5.38 8.62
C VAL A 151 13.71 4.20 9.19
N ASP A 152 13.06 3.39 10.03
CA ASP A 152 13.57 2.09 10.46
C ASP A 152 12.84 0.96 9.70
N PRO A 153 13.46 0.31 8.72
CA PRO A 153 12.83 -0.74 7.95
C PRO A 153 12.91 -2.14 8.60
N GLN A 154 13.40 -2.28 9.83
CA GLN A 154 13.70 -3.59 10.43
C GLN A 154 12.46 -4.51 10.46
N VAL A 155 11.29 -3.99 10.85
CA VAL A 155 10.04 -4.76 10.85
C VAL A 155 9.70 -5.34 9.47
N ILE A 156 9.98 -4.58 8.41
CA ILE A 156 9.76 -5.04 7.03
C ILE A 156 10.69 -6.22 6.72
N TYR A 157 11.97 -6.12 7.05
CA TYR A 157 12.94 -7.18 6.79
C TYR A 157 12.59 -8.45 7.57
N ASP A 158 12.24 -8.35 8.84
CA ASP A 158 11.86 -9.48 9.69
C ASP A 158 10.63 -10.23 9.14
N LEU A 159 9.64 -9.49 8.65
CA LEU A 159 8.46 -10.06 8.03
C LEU A 159 8.76 -10.73 6.67
N LEU A 160 9.63 -10.12 5.86
CA LEU A 160 10.06 -10.69 4.58
C LEU A 160 10.93 -11.94 4.75
N GLU A 161 11.71 -12.03 5.83
CA GLU A 161 12.47 -13.25 6.17
C GLU A 161 11.56 -14.41 6.56
N LYS A 162 10.46 -14.12 7.24
CA LYS A 162 9.41 -15.09 7.58
C LYS A 162 8.42 -15.36 6.44
N ASP A 163 8.75 -14.93 5.24
CA ASP A 163 7.98 -15.11 4.00
C ASP A 163 6.56 -14.52 4.00
N PHE A 164 6.32 -13.49 4.79
CA PHE A 164 5.05 -12.75 4.72
C PHE A 164 5.01 -11.83 3.48
N GLN A 165 3.80 -11.72 2.89
CA GLN A 165 3.47 -10.64 1.99
C GLN A 165 3.12 -9.39 2.80
N ILE A 166 3.70 -8.24 2.46
CA ILE A 166 3.51 -7.01 3.22
C ILE A 166 2.61 -6.05 2.44
N GLY A 167 1.55 -5.57 3.09
CA GLY A 167 0.78 -4.39 2.71
C GLY A 167 1.08 -3.24 3.67
N ARG A 168 1.59 -2.11 3.15
CA ARG A 168 1.89 -0.93 3.94
C ARG A 168 0.97 0.24 3.56
N ALA A 169 0.27 0.80 4.56
CA ALA A 169 -0.44 2.06 4.40
C ALA A 169 0.55 3.22 4.22
N SER A 170 0.35 4.03 3.18
CA SER A 170 1.11 5.26 2.97
C SER A 170 0.52 6.36 3.85
N CYS A 171 1.07 6.54 5.06
CA CYS A 171 0.68 7.63 5.94
C CYS A 171 1.63 8.82 5.75
N ARG A 172 1.18 9.84 5.02
CA ARG A 172 1.71 11.21 5.13
C ARG A 172 1.00 12.02 6.22
N GLU A 173 -0.05 11.46 6.77
CA GLU A 173 -1.04 12.16 7.59
C GLU A 173 -0.90 11.82 9.07
N ARG A 174 0.32 11.59 9.58
CA ARG A 174 0.55 11.54 11.02
C ARG A 174 1.97 11.84 11.44
N VAL A 175 2.03 12.68 12.40
CA VAL A 175 3.19 12.95 13.25
C VAL A 175 3.13 12.06 14.49
#